data_7e24a3174bf63207056c9bec87ef1093
#
_entry.id   7e24a3174bf63207056c9bec87ef1093
#
_cell.length_a   1.000
_cell.length_b   1.000
_cell.length_c   1.000
_cell.angle_alpha   90.00
_cell.angle_beta   90.00
_cell.angle_gamma   90.00
#
_symmetry.space_group_name_H-M   'P 1'
#
loop_
_entity.id
_entity.type
_entity.pdbx_description
1 polymer ?
#
loop_
_entity_poly.entity_id
_entity_poly.type
_entity_poly.pdbx_seq_one_letter_code
_entity_poly.pdbx_strand_id
1 'polypeptide(L)'
;MASHLLSVPLRQQFGFLLLLGFATACISWTVTHEEMFREPRDFCRDKSESCTPLYLRKFFYLFTCEYCFSHYVAGLFLLLTQFKMLCFGWRGYVIAEFALVWIANIYMSVFNRLRLEIKHENLAIAEIQR
;
A
#
# COMPACT_ATOMS: atom_id res chain seq x y z
N MET A 1 -12.05 -23.97 -2.29
CA MET A 1 -10.78 -23.23 -2.47
C MET A 1 -10.15 -22.77 -1.14
N ALA A 2 -10.93 -22.29 -0.18
CA ALA A 2 -10.40 -21.86 1.12
C ALA A 2 -9.74 -22.96 1.99
N SER A 3 -10.20 -24.19 1.91
CA SER A 3 -9.66 -25.32 2.67
C SER A 3 -8.30 -25.82 2.15
N HIS A 4 -7.99 -25.54 0.88
CA HIS A 4 -6.74 -25.99 0.25
C HIS A 4 -5.53 -25.09 0.63
N LEU A 5 -5.76 -23.82 0.95
CA LEU A 5 -4.70 -22.89 1.30
C LEU A 5 -4.14 -23.05 2.72
N LEU A 6 -4.88 -23.75 3.59
CA LEU A 6 -4.46 -23.99 4.98
C LEU A 6 -3.61 -25.26 5.16
N SER A 7 -3.60 -26.13 4.14
CA SER A 7 -2.64 -27.24 4.04
C SER A 7 -1.32 -26.82 3.39
N VAL A 8 -1.22 -25.56 2.95
CA VAL A 8 -0.05 -25.01 2.30
C VAL A 8 1.04 -24.74 3.37
N PRO A 9 2.26 -25.23 3.17
CA PRO A 9 3.35 -24.99 4.12
C PRO A 9 3.59 -23.50 4.32
N LEU A 10 3.96 -23.11 5.51
CA LEU A 10 4.22 -21.72 5.93
C LEU A 10 5.13 -20.96 4.94
N ARG A 11 6.07 -21.64 4.33
CA ARG A 11 6.97 -21.10 3.32
C ARG A 11 6.22 -20.57 2.08
N GLN A 12 5.19 -21.29 1.62
CA GLN A 12 4.39 -20.85 0.49
C GLN A 12 3.44 -19.71 0.88
N GLN A 13 2.88 -19.75 2.09
CA GLN A 13 2.08 -18.64 2.62
C GLN A 13 2.90 -17.35 2.68
N PHE A 14 4.16 -17.44 3.11
CA PHE A 14 5.07 -16.30 3.12
C PHE A 14 5.38 -15.78 1.72
N GLY A 15 5.58 -16.68 0.74
CA GLY A 15 5.76 -16.30 -0.67
C GLY A 15 4.56 -15.55 -1.23
N PHE A 16 3.33 -16.02 -0.97
CA PHE A 16 2.11 -15.31 -1.37
C PHE A 16 1.99 -13.94 -0.69
N LEU A 17 2.33 -13.86 0.58
CA LEU A 17 2.31 -12.61 1.33
C LEU A 17 3.26 -11.57 0.72
N LEU A 18 4.47 -11.98 0.32
CA LEU A 18 5.44 -11.11 -0.35
C LEU A 18 4.94 -10.61 -1.70
N LEU A 19 4.36 -11.48 -2.52
CA LEU A 19 3.80 -11.11 -3.82
C LEU A 19 2.62 -10.16 -3.69
N LEU A 20 1.69 -10.45 -2.80
CA LEU A 20 0.55 -9.57 -2.52
C LEU A 20 1.00 -8.23 -1.92
N GLY A 21 2.02 -8.25 -1.07
CA GLY A 21 2.62 -7.05 -0.49
C GLY A 21 3.25 -6.16 -1.56
N PHE A 22 3.92 -6.74 -2.54
CA PHE A 22 4.47 -6.02 -3.68
C PHE A 22 3.36 -5.36 -4.51
N ALA A 23 2.31 -6.11 -4.87
CA ALA A 23 1.18 -5.58 -5.62
C ALA A 23 0.44 -4.48 -4.86
N THR A 24 0.23 -4.66 -3.56
CA THR A 24 -0.39 -3.65 -2.68
C THR A 24 0.45 -2.37 -2.62
N ALA A 25 1.76 -2.49 -2.47
CA ALA A 25 2.68 -1.37 -2.46
C ALA A 25 2.67 -0.61 -3.79
N CYS A 26 2.70 -1.32 -4.90
CA CYS A 26 2.69 -0.75 -6.23
C CYS A 26 1.43 0.10 -6.49
N ILE A 27 0.25 -0.45 -6.19
CA ILE A 27 -1.02 0.26 -6.36
C ILE A 27 -1.13 1.44 -5.41
N SER A 28 -0.78 1.24 -4.14
CA SER A 28 -0.85 2.32 -3.13
C SER A 28 0.08 3.48 -3.49
N TRP A 29 1.29 3.18 -3.92
CA TRP A 29 2.25 4.18 -4.38
C TRP A 29 1.73 4.95 -5.59
N THR A 30 1.23 4.23 -6.60
CA THR A 30 0.72 4.83 -7.85
C THR A 30 -0.39 5.83 -7.56
N VAL A 31 -1.37 5.46 -6.73
CA VAL A 31 -2.49 6.35 -6.40
C VAL A 31 -2.05 7.56 -5.58
N THR A 32 -1.13 7.37 -4.63
CA THR A 32 -0.77 8.42 -3.67
C THR A 32 0.36 9.33 -4.12
N HIS A 33 1.20 8.91 -5.09
CA HIS A 33 2.41 9.66 -5.49
C HIS A 33 2.52 9.99 -6.96
N GLU A 34 1.98 9.18 -7.87
CA GLU A 34 2.20 9.38 -9.30
C GLU A 34 1.35 10.52 -9.87
N GLU A 35 1.88 11.18 -10.90
CA GLU A 35 1.24 12.33 -11.58
C GLU A 35 -0.12 11.98 -12.20
N MET A 36 -0.31 10.73 -12.64
CA MET A 36 -1.56 10.24 -13.23
C MET A 36 -2.77 10.47 -12.31
N PHE A 37 -2.58 10.37 -11.00
CA PHE A 37 -3.62 10.56 -9.98
C PHE A 37 -3.49 11.88 -9.21
N ARG A 38 -2.73 12.82 -9.74
CA ARG A 38 -2.50 14.12 -9.09
C ARG A 38 -3.80 14.91 -8.91
N GLU A 39 -4.56 15.07 -9.97
CA GLU A 39 -5.79 15.86 -9.93
C GLU A 39 -6.86 15.30 -8.97
N PRO A 40 -7.23 14.00 -9.03
CA PRO A 40 -8.11 13.39 -8.04
C PRO A 40 -7.58 13.50 -6.61
N ARG A 41 -6.28 13.35 -6.43
CA ARG A 41 -5.64 13.43 -5.12
C ARG A 41 -5.66 14.84 -4.54
N ASP A 42 -5.39 15.87 -5.36
CA ASP A 42 -5.45 17.26 -4.95
C ASP A 42 -6.88 17.66 -4.59
N PHE A 43 -7.87 17.22 -5.36
CA PHE A 43 -9.29 17.37 -5.02
C PHE A 43 -9.63 16.73 -3.67
N CYS A 44 -9.15 15.51 -3.42
CA CYS A 44 -9.36 14.82 -2.12
C CYS A 44 -8.68 15.56 -0.97
N ARG A 45 -7.50 16.13 -1.20
CA ARG A 45 -6.78 16.93 -0.21
C ARG A 45 -7.58 18.18 0.17
N ASP A 46 -8.02 18.95 -0.82
CA ASP A 46 -8.81 20.17 -0.59
C ASP A 46 -10.12 19.85 0.15
N LYS A 47 -10.76 18.75 -0.21
CA LYS A 47 -11.96 18.26 0.49
C LYS A 47 -11.66 17.80 1.90
N SER A 48 -10.53 17.16 2.15
CA SER A 48 -10.13 16.74 3.51
C SER A 48 -9.91 17.92 4.45
N GLU A 49 -9.50 19.07 3.92
CA GLU A 49 -9.30 20.31 4.68
C GLU A 49 -10.59 21.11 4.86
N SER A 50 -11.46 21.13 3.86
CA SER A 50 -12.66 21.98 3.82
C SER A 50 -13.93 21.34 4.40
N CYS A 51 -14.01 20.00 4.46
CA CYS A 51 -15.21 19.31 4.96
C CYS A 51 -15.36 19.43 6.48
N THR A 52 -16.54 19.88 6.90
CA THR A 52 -16.89 20.01 8.33
C THR A 52 -17.11 18.66 9.02
N PRO A 53 -17.80 17.64 8.42
CA PRO A 53 -17.98 16.34 9.05
C PRO A 53 -16.67 15.56 9.14
N LEU A 54 -16.32 15.09 10.33
CA LEU A 54 -15.08 14.38 10.61
C LEU A 54 -14.89 13.12 9.74
N TYR A 55 -15.97 12.36 9.49
CA TYR A 55 -15.90 11.13 8.71
C TYR A 55 -15.61 11.38 7.23
N LEU A 56 -16.16 12.43 6.63
CA LEU A 56 -15.87 12.83 5.25
C LEU A 56 -14.42 13.32 5.11
N ARG A 57 -13.99 14.14 6.08
CA ARG A 57 -12.61 14.63 6.12
C ARG A 57 -11.60 13.48 6.18
N LYS A 58 -11.86 12.46 7.01
CA LYS A 58 -11.04 11.27 7.12
C LYS A 58 -11.08 10.39 5.87
N PHE A 59 -12.24 10.28 5.24
CA PHE A 59 -12.40 9.55 3.99
C PHE A 59 -11.56 10.16 2.86
N PHE A 60 -11.60 11.48 2.67
CA PHE A 60 -10.80 12.15 1.65
C PHE A 60 -9.29 12.12 1.97
N TYR A 61 -8.92 12.21 3.24
CA TYR A 61 -7.53 12.08 3.67
C TYR A 61 -6.91 10.73 3.31
N LEU A 62 -7.72 9.69 3.22
CA LEU A 62 -7.31 8.35 2.83
C LEU A 62 -6.50 8.31 1.53
N PHE A 63 -6.92 9.07 0.52
CA PHE A 63 -6.28 9.11 -0.79
C PHE A 63 -4.95 9.87 -0.80
N THR A 64 -4.65 10.58 0.25
CA THR A 64 -3.39 11.32 0.41
C THR A 64 -2.37 10.60 1.28
N CYS A 65 -2.81 9.60 2.04
CA CYS A 65 -1.98 8.84 2.96
C CYS A 65 -1.71 7.43 2.41
N GLU A 66 -0.48 7.14 2.03
CA GLU A 66 -0.08 5.84 1.47
C GLU A 66 -0.33 4.69 2.44
N TYR A 67 -0.08 4.89 3.73
CA TYR A 67 -0.33 3.90 4.76
C TYR A 67 -1.81 3.58 4.89
N CYS A 68 -2.66 4.60 4.97
CA CYS A 68 -4.10 4.42 5.08
C CYS A 68 -4.68 3.76 3.82
N PHE A 69 -4.23 4.18 2.65
CA PHE A 69 -4.69 3.62 1.38
C PHE A 69 -4.27 2.16 1.21
N SER A 70 -3.08 1.79 1.67
CA SER A 70 -2.59 0.41 1.60
C SER A 70 -3.47 -0.58 2.37
N HIS A 71 -4.14 -0.19 3.44
CA HIS A 71 -5.13 -1.02 4.14
C HIS A 71 -6.32 -1.40 3.26
N TYR A 72 -6.83 -0.46 2.49
CA TYR A 72 -7.97 -0.74 1.59
C TYR A 72 -7.58 -1.63 0.42
N VAL A 73 -6.40 -1.40 -0.15
CA VAL A 73 -5.86 -2.24 -1.22
C VAL A 73 -5.56 -3.64 -0.70
N ALA A 74 -4.96 -3.77 0.47
CA ALA A 74 -4.69 -5.05 1.11
C ALA A 74 -5.98 -5.82 1.41
N GLY A 75 -6.96 -5.17 2.02
CA GLY A 75 -8.28 -5.76 2.28
C GLY A 75 -8.97 -6.24 1.02
N LEU A 76 -8.91 -5.46 -0.06
CA LEU A 76 -9.45 -5.86 -1.36
C LEU A 76 -8.75 -7.10 -1.90
N PHE A 77 -7.43 -7.17 -1.86
CA PHE A 77 -6.68 -8.35 -2.30
C PHE A 77 -6.98 -9.59 -1.46
N LEU A 78 -7.11 -9.44 -0.14
CA LEU A 78 -7.47 -10.54 0.74
C LEU A 78 -8.88 -11.07 0.44
N LEU A 79 -9.83 -10.20 0.13
CA LEU A 79 -11.17 -10.59 -0.28
C LEU A 79 -11.17 -11.31 -1.63
N LEU A 80 -10.41 -10.81 -2.61
CA LEU A 80 -10.31 -11.41 -3.94
C LEU A 80 -9.60 -12.76 -3.93
N THR A 81 -8.52 -12.87 -3.18
CA THR A 81 -7.71 -14.09 -3.11
C THR A 81 -8.17 -15.07 -2.05
N GLN A 82 -9.02 -14.62 -1.13
CA GLN A 82 -9.43 -15.36 0.07
C GLN A 82 -8.26 -15.93 0.89
N PHE A 83 -7.13 -15.24 0.83
CA PHE A 83 -5.92 -15.61 1.55
C PHE A 83 -6.10 -15.41 3.05
N LYS A 84 -5.84 -16.45 3.81
CA LYS A 84 -5.85 -16.45 5.28
C LYS A 84 -4.51 -16.93 5.78
N MET A 85 -4.00 -16.31 6.81
CA MET A 85 -2.70 -16.64 7.41
C MET A 85 -2.88 -17.23 8.80
N LEU A 86 -2.21 -18.34 9.06
CA LEU A 86 -2.09 -19.02 10.36
C LEU A 86 -3.38 -19.58 10.97
N CYS A 87 -4.53 -18.93 10.85
CA CYS A 87 -5.77 -19.28 11.52
C CYS A 87 -6.93 -19.42 10.55
N PHE A 88 -7.91 -20.26 10.94
CA PHE A 88 -9.19 -20.39 10.24
C PHE A 88 -10.14 -19.22 10.60
N GLY A 89 -10.99 -18.82 9.65
CA GLY A 89 -12.02 -17.82 9.88
C GLY A 89 -11.54 -16.38 9.71
N TRP A 90 -12.25 -15.46 10.34
CA TRP A 90 -12.01 -14.02 10.22
C TRP A 90 -10.68 -13.56 10.84
N ARG A 91 -10.19 -14.27 11.88
CA ARG A 91 -8.90 -13.99 12.52
C ARG A 91 -7.72 -14.13 11.56
N GLY A 92 -7.78 -15.13 10.66
CA GLY A 92 -6.77 -15.31 9.62
C GLY A 92 -6.72 -14.14 8.64
N TYR A 93 -7.85 -13.52 8.35
CA TYR A 93 -7.91 -12.31 7.52
C TYR A 93 -7.29 -11.10 8.23
N VAL A 94 -7.58 -10.91 9.52
CA VAL A 94 -7.02 -9.78 10.29
C VAL A 94 -5.50 -9.89 10.38
N ILE A 95 -4.96 -11.08 10.66
CA ILE A 95 -3.52 -11.30 10.71
C ILE A 95 -2.87 -11.06 9.34
N ALA A 96 -3.48 -11.59 8.29
CA ALA A 96 -3.00 -11.40 6.92
C ALA A 96 -3.03 -9.91 6.49
N GLU A 97 -4.07 -9.18 6.86
CA GLU A 97 -4.22 -7.75 6.59
C GLU A 97 -3.05 -6.94 7.17
N PHE A 98 -2.80 -7.06 8.46
CA PHE A 98 -1.72 -6.32 9.11
C PHE A 98 -0.35 -6.73 8.59
N ALA A 99 -0.10 -8.03 8.37
CA ALA A 99 1.14 -8.50 7.80
C ALA A 99 1.37 -7.97 6.38
N LEU A 100 0.31 -7.98 5.57
CA LEU A 100 0.35 -7.51 4.19
C LEU A 100 0.63 -6.01 4.10
N VAL A 101 -0.07 -5.21 4.91
CA VAL A 101 0.14 -3.76 4.98
C VAL A 101 1.55 -3.43 5.47
N TRP A 102 2.05 -4.15 6.47
CA TRP A 102 3.41 -3.96 6.96
C TRP A 102 4.46 -4.19 5.88
N ILE A 103 4.36 -5.30 5.15
CA ILE A 103 5.24 -5.63 4.02
C ILE A 103 5.12 -4.60 2.90
N ALA A 104 3.92 -4.19 2.53
CA ALA A 104 3.70 -3.17 1.51
C ALA A 104 4.36 -1.84 1.89
N ASN A 105 4.28 -1.44 3.15
CA ASN A 105 4.93 -0.21 3.62
C ASN A 105 6.46 -0.32 3.64
N ILE A 106 7.04 -1.48 3.91
CA ILE A 106 8.47 -1.71 3.75
C ILE A 106 8.88 -1.53 2.28
N TYR A 107 8.16 -2.12 1.33
CA TYR A 107 8.43 -1.94 -0.10
C TYR A 107 8.35 -0.46 -0.53
N MET A 108 7.31 0.25 -0.09
CA MET A 108 7.16 1.68 -0.40
C MET A 108 8.29 2.52 0.19
N SER A 109 8.71 2.23 1.42
CA SER A 109 9.81 2.92 2.10
C SER A 109 11.15 2.71 1.40
N VAL A 110 11.44 1.48 0.99
CA VAL A 110 12.64 1.14 0.20
C VAL A 110 12.61 1.84 -1.15
N PHE A 111 11.49 1.78 -1.86
CA PHE A 111 11.32 2.43 -3.15
C PHE A 111 11.49 3.95 -3.05
N ASN A 112 10.92 4.58 -2.03
CA ASN A 112 11.07 6.01 -1.79
C ASN A 112 12.54 6.40 -1.55
N ARG A 113 13.28 5.63 -0.77
CA ARG A 113 14.72 5.85 -0.55
C ARG A 113 15.50 5.79 -1.86
N LEU A 114 15.29 4.76 -2.66
CA LEU A 114 15.95 4.60 -3.96
C LEU A 114 15.66 5.80 -4.89
N ARG A 115 14.42 6.27 -4.93
CA ARG A 115 14.06 7.45 -5.74
C ARG A 115 14.74 8.72 -5.25
N LEU A 116 14.87 8.90 -3.94
CA LEU A 116 15.56 10.06 -3.36
C LEU A 116 17.06 10.04 -3.66
N GLU A 117 17.71 8.89 -3.58
CA GLU A 117 19.13 8.73 -3.94
C GLU A 117 19.38 9.08 -5.40
N ILE A 118 18.59 8.54 -6.33
CA ILE A 118 18.68 8.85 -7.76
C ILE A 118 18.49 10.35 -8.01
N LYS A 119 17.54 10.98 -7.32
CA LYS A 119 17.30 12.43 -7.44
C LYS A 119 18.50 13.25 -6.95
N HIS A 120 19.11 12.85 -5.84
CA HIS A 120 20.33 13.50 -5.32
C HIS A 120 21.50 13.39 -6.28
N GLU A 121 21.73 12.21 -6.86
CA GLU A 121 22.78 12.00 -7.86
C GLU A 121 22.57 12.87 -9.11
N ASN A 122 21.33 12.93 -9.61
CA ASN A 122 21.00 13.76 -10.76
C ASN A 122 21.22 15.25 -10.51
N LEU A 123 20.91 15.74 -9.29
CA LEU A 123 21.18 17.13 -8.90
C LEU A 123 22.68 17.41 -8.82
N ALA A 124 23.47 16.52 -8.24
CA ALA A 124 24.91 16.64 -8.16
C ALA A 124 25.56 16.67 -9.56
N ILE A 125 25.11 15.83 -10.48
CA ILE A 125 25.58 15.82 -11.88
C ILE A 125 25.23 17.16 -12.57
N ALA A 126 24.02 17.67 -12.36
CA ALA A 126 23.60 18.95 -12.93
C ALA A 126 24.40 20.15 -12.40
N GLU A 127 24.84 20.11 -11.15
CA GLU A 127 25.74 21.14 -10.59
C GLU A 127 27.15 21.10 -11.20
N ILE A 128 27.68 19.91 -11.46
CA ILE A 128 29.01 19.75 -12.07
C ILE A 128 29.01 20.21 -13.54
N GLN A 129 27.88 20.13 -14.23
CA GLN A 129 27.75 20.54 -15.63
C GLN A 129 27.47 22.04 -15.82
N ARG A 130 27.27 22.79 -14.74
CA ARG A 130 27.08 24.25 -14.74
C ARG A 130 28.40 24.99 -14.70
#